data_7d8614a5af644a9d56138b80b0466de3
#
_entry.id   7d8614a5af644a9d56138b80b0466de3
#
_cell.length_a   1.000
_cell.length_b   1.000
_cell.length_c   1.000
_cell.angle_alpha   90.00
_cell.angle_beta   90.00
_cell.angle_gamma   90.00
#
_symmetry.space_group_name_H-M   'P 1'
#
loop_
_entity.id
_entity.type
_entity.pdbx_description
1 polymer ?
#
loop_
_entity_poly.entity_id
_entity_poly.type
_entity_poly.pdbx_seq_one_letter_code
_entity_poly.pdbx_strand_id
1 'polypeptide(L)'
;MIFSHITDTPGEVASIAMQLPYHSDALACYQQLTAQSPYSLLLESAEIDSKDNLKSLLLIDAALRIECNDQTVIVKAISNNGAVLLPYLAHKLKASATVEQRENQLSITYQRPALLLEESERLQSANPFGVLRTLQSELTCQSDEPFAVFLGGVIGYDMVATVEQLPDVPAAENQCPDYVFYLAETLLVLDHQSGHSRLVGNVFCGEQAPANCFVIGKRLEQLKQLLQTPTAVSLPTTAIQAEVEVDISDADFVAQVEKLKQNIVAGDIFQVVPSRCFRLPCPDPLAAYARLKQQNPSPYMFYLQDAGFTLFGASPESALKFDAQSRQVEIYPIAGTRRRGFKSDGSIDRDLDSRIELELRQDEKEKAEHLMLVDLARNDVARISVPGSRYVKELLKVDRYSYVMHLVSRVVGTLKPELDALHAYQACMNMGTLVGAPKVKAAELIRGVEGKRRGSYGGAVGYLSGNGDFDSCIVIRSAYIANKTAYIQAGAGVVFDSVAQAEADETRSKAQAVINAIVSAHASTAVKE
;
A
#
# COMPACT_ATOMS: atom_id res chain seq x y z
N MET A 1 -20.28 24.34 -20.65
CA MET A 1 -19.25 24.11 -19.62
C MET A 1 -19.19 22.61 -19.39
N ILE A 2 -17.99 22.03 -19.30
CA ILE A 2 -17.80 20.59 -19.14
C ILE A 2 -18.15 20.16 -17.71
N PHE A 3 -17.86 21.02 -16.72
CA PHE A 3 -18.17 20.78 -15.31
C PHE A 3 -19.52 21.39 -14.92
N SER A 4 -20.35 20.62 -14.22
CA SER A 4 -21.55 21.08 -13.53
C SER A 4 -21.21 21.46 -12.08
N HIS A 5 -21.96 22.38 -11.51
CA HIS A 5 -21.85 22.77 -10.10
C HIS A 5 -20.51 23.40 -9.67
N ILE A 6 -19.95 24.28 -10.50
CA ILE A 6 -18.82 25.11 -10.10
C ILE A 6 -19.33 26.21 -9.18
N THR A 7 -18.75 26.31 -8.00
CA THR A 7 -19.08 27.33 -6.99
C THR A 7 -17.84 28.06 -6.50
N ASP A 8 -18.05 29.18 -5.81
CA ASP A 8 -16.96 29.91 -5.13
C ASP A 8 -16.75 29.41 -3.69
N THR A 9 -17.45 28.34 -3.28
CA THR A 9 -17.43 27.84 -1.90
C THR A 9 -16.20 26.95 -1.67
N PRO A 10 -15.26 27.34 -0.81
CA PRO A 10 -14.11 26.50 -0.48
C PRO A 10 -14.54 25.18 0.17
N GLY A 11 -13.93 24.06 -0.23
CA GLY A 11 -14.24 22.71 0.26
C GLY A 11 -15.25 21.96 -0.63
N GLU A 12 -15.90 22.62 -1.58
CA GLU A 12 -16.66 21.92 -2.61
C GLU A 12 -15.77 21.45 -3.76
N VAL A 13 -16.15 20.34 -4.39
CA VAL A 13 -15.42 19.73 -5.50
C VAL A 13 -16.38 19.56 -6.69
N ALA A 14 -16.03 20.17 -7.81
CA ALA A 14 -16.70 19.92 -9.08
C ALA A 14 -15.94 18.80 -9.82
N SER A 15 -16.58 17.65 -10.01
CA SER A 15 -15.99 16.49 -10.67
C SER A 15 -16.69 16.20 -12.00
N ILE A 16 -15.92 15.71 -12.96
CA ILE A 16 -16.43 15.17 -14.22
C ILE A 16 -15.83 13.80 -14.49
N ALA A 17 -16.67 12.85 -14.91
CA ALA A 17 -16.25 11.55 -15.40
C ALA A 17 -16.53 11.45 -16.92
N MET A 18 -15.48 11.35 -17.71
CA MET A 18 -15.53 11.19 -19.16
C MET A 18 -15.39 9.72 -19.51
N GLN A 19 -16.41 9.13 -20.13
CA GLN A 19 -16.34 7.75 -20.61
C GLN A 19 -15.40 7.66 -21.80
N LEU A 20 -14.60 6.58 -21.82
CA LEU A 20 -13.63 6.27 -22.85
C LEU A 20 -13.83 4.83 -23.37
N PRO A 21 -13.34 4.51 -24.58
CA PRO A 21 -13.18 3.12 -25.00
C PRO A 21 -12.38 2.34 -23.95
N TYR A 22 -12.73 1.08 -23.77
CA TYR A 22 -12.03 0.24 -22.79
C TYR A 22 -10.57 -0.02 -23.18
N HIS A 23 -9.68 0.18 -22.23
CA HIS A 23 -8.25 -0.12 -22.32
C HIS A 23 -7.92 -1.24 -21.33
N SER A 24 -7.45 -2.38 -21.85
CA SER A 24 -7.11 -3.55 -21.03
C SER A 24 -5.72 -3.47 -20.39
N ASP A 25 -4.79 -2.73 -20.98
CA ASP A 25 -3.40 -2.61 -20.50
C ASP A 25 -3.22 -1.32 -19.69
N ALA A 26 -3.39 -1.44 -18.38
CA ALA A 26 -3.23 -0.34 -17.44
C ALA A 26 -1.79 0.20 -17.40
N LEU A 27 -0.78 -0.67 -17.57
CA LEU A 27 0.61 -0.25 -17.55
C LEU A 27 0.98 0.59 -18.78
N ALA A 28 0.50 0.20 -19.97
CA ALA A 28 0.67 1.01 -21.19
C ALA A 28 0.01 2.38 -21.04
N CYS A 29 -1.23 2.43 -20.52
CA CYS A 29 -1.91 3.68 -20.20
C CYS A 29 -1.10 4.52 -19.22
N TYR A 30 -0.61 3.91 -18.13
CA TYR A 30 0.18 4.59 -17.11
C TYR A 30 1.44 5.22 -17.71
N GLN A 31 2.25 4.46 -18.44
CA GLN A 31 3.49 4.96 -19.06
C GLN A 31 3.22 6.16 -19.98
N GLN A 32 2.16 6.08 -20.78
CA GLN A 32 1.81 7.12 -21.75
C GLN A 32 1.28 8.39 -21.08
N LEU A 33 0.44 8.26 -20.05
CA LEU A 33 -0.26 9.39 -19.44
C LEU A 33 0.58 10.10 -18.38
N THR A 34 1.51 9.39 -17.72
CA THR A 34 2.28 9.94 -16.59
C THR A 34 3.71 10.36 -16.95
N ALA A 35 4.10 10.30 -18.23
CA ALA A 35 5.46 10.58 -18.68
C ALA A 35 6.04 11.94 -18.22
N GLN A 36 5.18 12.91 -17.90
CA GLN A 36 5.56 14.23 -17.39
C GLN A 36 5.11 14.48 -15.94
N SER A 37 4.48 13.50 -15.30
CA SER A 37 3.96 13.64 -13.94
C SER A 37 5.00 13.16 -12.92
N PRO A 38 5.53 14.04 -12.06
CA PRO A 38 6.52 13.65 -11.05
C PRO A 38 5.88 12.89 -9.88
N TYR A 39 4.57 12.93 -9.74
CA TYR A 39 3.77 12.30 -8.71
C TYR A 39 2.63 11.54 -9.34
N SER A 40 2.71 10.23 -9.34
CA SER A 40 1.68 9.38 -9.94
C SER A 40 1.61 8.02 -9.24
N LEU A 41 0.47 7.35 -9.39
CA LEU A 41 0.22 6.08 -8.74
C LEU A 41 -0.57 5.17 -9.69
N LEU A 42 -0.15 3.93 -9.81
CA LEU A 42 -0.86 2.85 -10.45
C LEU A 42 -1.20 1.80 -9.40
N LEU A 43 -2.47 1.50 -9.23
CA LEU A 43 -2.98 0.39 -8.45
C LEU A 43 -3.72 -0.57 -9.38
N GLU A 44 -3.29 -1.83 -9.42
CA GLU A 44 -3.88 -2.85 -10.25
C GLU A 44 -4.22 -4.10 -9.43
N SER A 45 -5.24 -4.84 -9.84
CA SER A 45 -5.43 -6.21 -9.41
C SER A 45 -5.03 -7.15 -10.55
N ALA A 46 -4.09 -8.05 -10.31
CA ALA A 46 -3.90 -9.16 -11.20
C ALA A 46 -4.96 -10.23 -10.93
N GLU A 47 -5.26 -11.03 -11.97
CA GLU A 47 -6.33 -12.01 -11.99
C GLU A 47 -6.22 -13.03 -10.86
N ILE A 48 -7.31 -13.17 -10.11
CA ILE A 48 -7.52 -14.29 -9.18
C ILE A 48 -8.94 -14.77 -9.38
N ASP A 49 -9.11 -16.08 -9.48
CA ASP A 49 -10.42 -16.74 -9.66
C ASP A 49 -11.51 -16.36 -8.64
N SER A 50 -11.12 -15.73 -7.53
CA SER A 50 -11.99 -15.40 -6.40
C SER A 50 -12.22 -13.90 -6.18
N LYS A 51 -11.73 -13.00 -7.04
CA LYS A 51 -11.84 -11.55 -6.81
C LYS A 51 -12.95 -10.92 -7.65
N ASP A 52 -14.02 -10.48 -7.00
CA ASP A 52 -15.00 -9.57 -7.58
C ASP A 52 -14.39 -8.15 -7.65
N ASN A 53 -14.80 -7.35 -8.65
CA ASN A 53 -14.39 -5.96 -8.84
C ASN A 53 -12.91 -5.73 -9.19
N LEU A 54 -12.47 -6.32 -10.31
CA LEU A 54 -11.16 -6.04 -10.89
C LEU A 54 -11.11 -4.64 -11.50
N LYS A 55 -10.41 -3.72 -10.84
CA LYS A 55 -10.19 -2.35 -11.32
C LYS A 55 -8.71 -2.01 -11.32
N SER A 56 -8.31 -1.16 -12.30
CA SER A 56 -7.04 -0.45 -12.23
C SER A 56 -7.32 1.03 -12.04
N LEU A 57 -6.60 1.65 -11.08
CA LEU A 57 -6.72 3.06 -10.73
C LEU A 57 -5.38 3.75 -11.01
N LEU A 58 -5.41 4.76 -11.88
CA LEU A 58 -4.22 5.50 -12.28
C LEU A 58 -4.38 6.97 -11.86
N LEU A 59 -3.73 7.38 -10.78
CA LEU A 59 -3.58 8.79 -10.44
C LEU A 59 -2.51 9.38 -11.39
N ILE A 60 -2.94 10.27 -12.28
CA ILE A 60 -2.10 10.83 -13.35
C ILE A 60 -1.49 12.15 -12.90
N ASP A 61 -2.32 13.08 -12.47
CA ASP A 61 -1.89 14.38 -11.97
C ASP A 61 -2.37 14.56 -10.53
N ALA A 62 -1.46 14.98 -9.65
CA ALA A 62 -1.75 15.26 -8.25
C ALA A 62 -2.01 16.75 -8.04
N ALA A 63 -3.05 17.11 -7.30
CA ALA A 63 -3.31 18.47 -6.85
C ALA A 63 -2.49 18.83 -5.60
N LEU A 64 -2.43 17.88 -4.64
CA LEU A 64 -1.68 18.01 -3.39
C LEU A 64 -0.77 16.80 -3.21
N ARG A 65 0.40 17.03 -2.62
CA ARG A 65 1.26 16.02 -2.00
C ARG A 65 1.22 16.22 -0.49
N ILE A 66 0.92 15.17 0.26
CA ILE A 66 0.71 15.19 1.72
C ILE A 66 1.72 14.21 2.32
N GLU A 67 2.71 14.72 3.02
CA GLU A 67 3.80 13.94 3.60
C GLU A 67 3.81 14.06 5.12
N CYS A 68 3.91 12.94 5.82
CA CYS A 68 4.05 12.88 7.27
C CYS A 68 5.44 12.37 7.64
N ASN A 69 6.08 13.07 8.55
CA ASN A 69 7.28 12.61 9.26
C ASN A 69 7.08 12.91 10.74
N ASP A 70 7.01 11.87 11.55
CA ASP A 70 6.65 11.89 12.97
C ASP A 70 5.32 12.63 13.21
N GLN A 71 5.30 13.69 13.99
CA GLN A 71 4.10 14.48 14.31
C GLN A 71 3.84 15.63 13.33
N THR A 72 4.64 15.79 12.30
CA THR A 72 4.53 16.90 11.37
C THR A 72 4.08 16.42 9.98
N VAL A 73 3.03 17.05 9.47
CA VAL A 73 2.52 16.83 8.12
C VAL A 73 2.77 18.05 7.26
N ILE A 74 3.39 17.84 6.10
CA ILE A 74 3.60 18.85 5.08
C ILE A 74 2.59 18.63 3.95
N VAL A 75 1.72 19.60 3.72
CA VAL A 75 0.80 19.63 2.57
C VAL A 75 1.33 20.62 1.56
N LYS A 76 1.77 20.10 0.41
CA LYS A 76 2.32 20.91 -0.69
C LYS A 76 1.34 20.95 -1.86
N ALA A 77 0.99 22.13 -2.33
CA ALA A 77 0.24 22.28 -3.57
C ALA A 77 1.15 21.97 -4.78
N ILE A 78 0.67 21.07 -5.65
CA ILE A 78 1.36 20.66 -6.86
C ILE A 78 0.80 21.43 -8.06
N SER A 79 -0.46 21.83 -8.00
CA SER A 79 -1.13 22.63 -9.02
C SER A 79 -1.78 23.88 -8.42
N ASN A 80 -2.14 24.84 -9.27
CA ASN A 80 -2.93 25.99 -8.86
C ASN A 80 -4.31 25.58 -8.33
N ASN A 81 -4.86 24.52 -8.89
CA ASN A 81 -6.14 23.96 -8.45
C ASN A 81 -6.01 23.37 -7.02
N GLY A 82 -4.90 22.70 -6.71
CA GLY A 82 -4.60 22.24 -5.35
C GLY A 82 -4.32 23.36 -4.35
N ALA A 83 -3.70 24.47 -4.81
CA ALA A 83 -3.37 25.60 -3.94
C ALA A 83 -4.61 26.26 -3.30
N VAL A 84 -5.78 26.19 -3.97
CA VAL A 84 -7.06 26.69 -3.45
C VAL A 84 -7.43 26.03 -2.11
N LEU A 85 -7.00 24.79 -1.89
CA LEU A 85 -7.32 24.04 -0.69
C LEU A 85 -6.47 24.43 0.54
N LEU A 86 -5.30 25.07 0.35
CA LEU A 86 -4.39 25.36 1.46
C LEU A 86 -5.03 26.26 2.54
N PRO A 87 -5.66 27.41 2.23
CA PRO A 87 -6.32 28.25 3.22
C PRO A 87 -7.48 27.53 3.93
N TYR A 88 -8.24 26.73 3.18
CA TYR A 88 -9.34 25.94 3.70
C TYR A 88 -8.87 24.92 4.74
N LEU A 89 -7.85 24.12 4.41
CA LEU A 89 -7.23 23.15 5.31
C LEU A 89 -6.62 23.82 6.55
N ALA A 90 -5.94 24.96 6.36
CA ALA A 90 -5.38 25.71 7.46
C ALA A 90 -6.47 26.15 8.45
N HIS A 91 -7.63 26.59 7.95
CA HIS A 91 -8.77 26.97 8.79
C HIS A 91 -9.33 25.77 9.57
N LYS A 92 -9.54 24.63 8.90
CA LYS A 92 -10.13 23.43 9.51
C LYS A 92 -9.23 22.79 10.57
N LEU A 93 -7.91 22.79 10.35
CA LEU A 93 -6.95 22.08 11.20
C LEU A 93 -6.45 22.89 12.41
N LYS A 94 -6.66 24.20 12.44
CA LYS A 94 -6.22 25.08 13.55
C LYS A 94 -6.74 24.67 14.93
N ALA A 95 -7.89 24.02 15.02
CA ALA A 95 -8.46 23.58 16.28
C ALA A 95 -7.74 22.34 16.87
N SER A 96 -7.08 21.54 16.04
CA SER A 96 -6.50 20.24 16.41
C SER A 96 -4.97 20.19 16.33
N ALA A 97 -4.33 21.17 15.67
CA ALA A 97 -2.90 21.19 15.42
C ALA A 97 -2.35 22.62 15.31
N THR A 98 -1.03 22.76 15.45
CA THR A 98 -0.33 23.99 15.10
C THR A 98 -0.14 24.04 13.58
N VAL A 99 -0.64 25.09 12.94
CA VAL A 99 -0.62 25.23 11.48
C VAL A 99 0.20 26.47 11.09
N GLU A 100 1.23 26.26 10.29
CA GLU A 100 2.03 27.30 9.65
C GLU A 100 1.80 27.25 8.15
N GLN A 101 1.43 28.40 7.56
CA GLN A 101 1.21 28.54 6.12
C GLN A 101 2.36 29.29 5.48
N ARG A 102 2.92 28.74 4.42
CA ARG A 102 3.84 29.38 3.50
C ARG A 102 3.20 29.38 2.10
N GLU A 103 3.78 30.09 1.14
CA GLU A 103 3.18 30.37 -0.17
C GLU A 103 2.41 29.20 -0.81
N ASN A 104 3.05 28.05 -1.01
CA ASN A 104 2.44 26.86 -1.62
C ASN A 104 2.44 25.63 -0.71
N GLN A 105 2.51 25.83 0.61
CA GLN A 105 2.70 24.74 1.56
C GLN A 105 2.08 25.06 2.92
N LEU A 106 1.53 24.03 3.57
CA LEU A 106 1.18 24.04 4.99
C LEU A 106 2.11 23.09 5.75
N SER A 107 2.53 23.51 6.93
CA SER A 107 3.16 22.64 7.93
C SER A 107 2.20 22.51 9.11
N ILE A 108 1.78 21.30 9.41
CA ILE A 108 0.78 20.96 10.42
C ILE A 108 1.45 20.05 11.44
N THR A 109 1.60 20.53 12.68
CA THR A 109 2.27 19.79 13.76
C THR A 109 1.29 19.43 14.84
N TYR A 110 1.17 18.13 15.11
CA TYR A 110 0.34 17.55 16.17
C TYR A 110 1.13 17.36 17.46
N GLN A 111 0.43 17.34 18.58
CA GLN A 111 1.03 16.96 19.86
C GLN A 111 0.88 15.44 20.05
N ARG A 112 1.93 14.78 20.54
CA ARG A 112 1.80 13.37 20.91
C ARG A 112 0.75 13.20 22.01
N PRO A 113 -0.14 12.18 21.89
CA PRO A 113 -1.11 11.89 22.92
C PRO A 113 -0.45 11.62 24.28
N ALA A 114 -1.09 12.04 25.36
CA ALA A 114 -0.58 11.75 26.69
C ALA A 114 -0.60 10.24 26.98
N LEU A 115 0.44 9.73 27.63
CA LEU A 115 0.64 8.31 27.91
C LEU A 115 -0.43 7.67 28.80
N LEU A 116 -1.15 8.47 29.56
CA LEU A 116 -2.17 8.03 30.54
C LEU A 116 -3.57 7.89 29.94
N LEU A 117 -3.75 8.14 28.64
CA LEU A 117 -5.05 7.98 27.97
C LEU A 117 -5.37 6.50 27.81
N GLU A 118 -6.64 6.16 28.01
CA GLU A 118 -7.15 4.86 27.60
C GLU A 118 -6.99 4.65 26.08
N GLU A 119 -6.93 3.41 25.66
CA GLU A 119 -6.71 3.07 24.25
C GLU A 119 -7.75 3.69 23.30
N SER A 120 -9.02 3.68 23.72
CA SER A 120 -10.11 4.28 22.96
C SER A 120 -9.98 5.81 22.81
N GLU A 121 -9.52 6.49 23.85
CA GLU A 121 -9.28 7.94 23.85
C GLU A 121 -8.06 8.28 22.99
N ARG A 122 -7.00 7.46 23.09
CA ARG A 122 -5.78 7.61 22.29
C ARG A 122 -6.07 7.41 20.80
N LEU A 123 -6.94 6.45 20.44
CA LEU A 123 -7.35 6.21 19.05
C LEU A 123 -8.08 7.42 18.44
N GLN A 124 -8.90 8.12 19.23
CA GLN A 124 -9.67 9.30 18.80
C GLN A 124 -8.93 10.62 18.98
N SER A 125 -7.75 10.61 19.59
CA SER A 125 -6.96 11.83 19.79
C SER A 125 -6.46 12.40 18.45
N ALA A 126 -6.29 13.74 18.41
CA ALA A 126 -5.74 14.41 17.24
C ALA A 126 -4.34 13.88 16.93
N ASN A 127 -4.12 13.49 15.68
CA ASN A 127 -2.88 12.88 15.21
C ASN A 127 -2.66 13.17 13.71
N PRO A 128 -1.50 12.83 13.13
CA PRO A 128 -1.18 13.13 11.73
C PRO A 128 -2.17 12.61 10.68
N PHE A 129 -2.94 11.55 10.94
CA PHE A 129 -4.02 11.12 10.04
C PHE A 129 -5.15 12.15 9.91
N GLY A 130 -5.23 13.13 10.82
CA GLY A 130 -6.21 14.20 10.80
C GLY A 130 -6.23 14.99 9.51
N VAL A 131 -5.08 15.16 8.83
CA VAL A 131 -5.01 15.84 7.53
C VAL A 131 -5.73 15.04 6.44
N LEU A 132 -5.45 13.73 6.33
CA LEU A 132 -6.11 12.85 5.37
C LEU A 132 -7.61 12.74 5.65
N ARG A 133 -7.98 12.65 6.93
CA ARG A 133 -9.37 12.61 7.38
C ARG A 133 -10.12 13.89 6.99
N THR A 134 -9.52 15.06 7.21
CA THR A 134 -10.11 16.35 6.83
C THR A 134 -10.33 16.43 5.33
N LEU A 135 -9.37 16.02 4.51
CA LEU A 135 -9.53 15.98 3.06
C LEU A 135 -10.63 15.01 2.61
N GLN A 136 -10.74 13.86 3.26
CA GLN A 136 -11.75 12.86 2.90
C GLN A 136 -13.16 13.28 3.33
N SER A 137 -13.33 13.80 4.54
CA SER A 137 -14.66 14.04 5.14
C SER A 137 -15.22 15.44 4.91
N GLU A 138 -14.36 16.43 4.70
CA GLU A 138 -14.77 17.84 4.58
C GLU A 138 -14.84 18.33 3.13
N LEU A 139 -14.24 17.59 2.18
CA LEU A 139 -14.42 17.87 0.77
C LEU A 139 -15.73 17.25 0.30
N THR A 140 -16.65 18.07 -0.18
CA THR A 140 -17.98 17.65 -0.62
C THR A 140 -18.11 17.70 -2.13
N CYS A 141 -18.54 16.60 -2.76
CA CYS A 141 -18.82 16.54 -4.17
C CYS A 141 -20.30 16.23 -4.41
N GLN A 142 -20.93 16.97 -5.31
CA GLN A 142 -22.33 16.72 -5.68
C GLN A 142 -22.46 15.68 -6.81
N SER A 143 -21.35 15.17 -7.32
CA SER A 143 -21.32 14.12 -8.34
C SER A 143 -21.44 12.74 -7.70
N ASP A 144 -22.11 11.80 -8.39
CA ASP A 144 -22.18 10.38 -8.01
C ASP A 144 -20.87 9.61 -8.32
N GLU A 145 -19.80 10.30 -8.76
CA GLU A 145 -18.52 9.66 -9.06
C GLU A 145 -17.81 9.23 -7.77
N PRO A 146 -17.62 7.93 -7.52
CA PRO A 146 -17.04 7.42 -6.27
C PRO A 146 -15.60 7.91 -6.02
N PHE A 147 -14.89 8.27 -7.09
CA PHE A 147 -13.51 8.73 -7.05
C PHE A 147 -13.36 10.24 -7.30
N ALA A 148 -14.41 11.03 -7.10
CA ALA A 148 -14.37 12.49 -7.16
C ALA A 148 -13.37 13.09 -6.14
N VAL A 149 -13.24 12.48 -4.97
CA VAL A 149 -12.14 12.71 -4.04
C VAL A 149 -11.37 11.41 -3.91
N PHE A 150 -10.14 11.40 -4.38
CA PHE A 150 -9.27 10.23 -4.36
C PHE A 150 -7.93 10.59 -3.75
N LEU A 151 -7.59 9.95 -2.67
CA LEU A 151 -6.32 10.04 -1.97
C LEU A 151 -5.60 8.70 -2.13
N GLY A 152 -4.56 8.65 -2.95
CA GLY A 152 -3.76 7.44 -3.13
C GLY A 152 -2.35 7.63 -2.60
N GLY A 153 -1.76 6.58 -2.01
CA GLY A 153 -0.42 6.71 -1.45
C GLY A 153 0.09 5.50 -0.69
N VAL A 154 1.08 5.74 0.14
CA VAL A 154 1.73 4.74 1.00
C VAL A 154 1.77 5.21 2.45
N ILE A 155 1.52 4.29 3.38
CA ILE A 155 1.75 4.44 4.81
C ILE A 155 2.96 3.58 5.15
N GLY A 156 4.02 4.19 5.69
CA GLY A 156 5.22 3.50 6.12
C GLY A 156 5.00 2.65 7.36
N TYR A 157 5.84 1.64 7.54
CA TYR A 157 5.85 0.82 8.75
C TYR A 157 6.03 1.65 10.03
N ASP A 158 6.89 2.66 9.94
CA ASP A 158 7.27 3.47 11.09
C ASP A 158 6.19 4.44 11.57
N MET A 159 5.07 4.57 10.82
CA MET A 159 3.88 5.32 11.25
C MET A 159 3.37 4.84 12.62
N VAL A 160 3.55 3.57 12.96
CA VAL A 160 3.18 3.03 14.27
C VAL A 160 3.85 3.77 15.44
N ALA A 161 5.07 4.29 15.25
CA ALA A 161 5.79 5.03 16.29
C ALA A 161 5.23 6.45 16.55
N THR A 162 4.31 6.94 15.72
CA THR A 162 3.60 8.20 15.98
C THR A 162 2.51 8.04 17.04
N VAL A 163 2.02 6.81 17.26
CA VAL A 163 0.92 6.49 18.19
C VAL A 163 1.33 5.52 19.30
N GLU A 164 2.34 4.68 19.08
CA GLU A 164 2.90 3.77 20.09
C GLU A 164 4.32 4.20 20.49
N GLN A 165 4.68 3.94 21.74
CA GLN A 165 6.06 4.17 22.21
C GLN A 165 6.96 3.03 21.77
N LEU A 166 7.85 3.32 20.84
CA LEU A 166 8.87 2.40 20.38
C LEU A 166 10.26 3.02 20.55
N PRO A 167 11.33 2.22 20.71
CA PRO A 167 12.70 2.73 20.77
C PRO A 167 13.02 3.59 19.53
N ASP A 168 13.72 4.71 19.76
CA ASP A 168 14.22 5.53 18.65
C ASP A 168 15.33 4.78 17.92
N VAL A 169 15.26 4.79 16.59
CA VAL A 169 16.24 4.18 15.71
C VAL A 169 16.55 5.11 14.54
N PRO A 170 17.79 5.09 14.00
CA PRO A 170 18.15 5.92 12.85
C PRO A 170 17.37 5.54 11.59
N ALA A 171 17.32 6.48 10.65
CA ALA A 171 16.82 6.22 9.31
C ALA A 171 17.68 5.16 8.60
N ALA A 172 17.04 4.40 7.74
CA ALA A 172 17.70 3.46 6.82
C ALA A 172 17.82 4.06 5.42
N GLU A 173 18.26 3.24 4.47
CA GLU A 173 18.31 3.61 3.05
C GLU A 173 16.90 3.77 2.45
N ASN A 174 15.94 3.02 2.95
CA ASN A 174 14.52 3.20 2.65
C ASN A 174 13.97 4.37 3.49
N GLN A 175 14.03 5.56 2.91
CA GLN A 175 13.59 6.82 3.53
C GLN A 175 12.14 7.16 3.18
N CYS A 176 11.28 6.15 2.96
CA CYS A 176 9.86 6.40 2.79
C CYS A 176 9.32 7.17 4.01
N PRO A 177 8.58 8.26 3.83
CA PRO A 177 7.91 8.97 4.93
C PRO A 177 7.00 8.07 5.75
N ASP A 178 6.61 8.50 6.95
CA ASP A 178 5.63 7.78 7.76
C ASP A 178 4.29 7.60 7.02
N TYR A 179 3.91 8.59 6.21
CA TYR A 179 3.04 8.38 5.05
C TYR A 179 3.31 9.43 3.97
N VAL A 180 3.00 9.10 2.71
CA VAL A 180 2.83 10.07 1.64
C VAL A 180 1.60 9.71 0.81
N PHE A 181 0.71 10.69 0.65
CA PHE A 181 -0.51 10.58 -0.14
C PHE A 181 -0.60 11.72 -1.15
N TYR A 182 -1.30 11.43 -2.24
CA TYR A 182 -1.58 12.40 -3.29
C TYR A 182 -3.09 12.55 -3.45
N LEU A 183 -3.57 13.80 -3.42
CA LEU A 183 -4.95 14.10 -3.80
C LEU A 183 -5.02 14.20 -5.33
N ALA A 184 -5.84 13.38 -5.96
CA ALA A 184 -5.94 13.32 -7.41
C ALA A 184 -6.61 14.57 -8.00
N GLU A 185 -5.96 15.16 -9.00
CA GLU A 185 -6.56 16.14 -9.90
C GLU A 185 -7.15 15.46 -11.12
N THR A 186 -6.41 14.50 -11.70
CA THR A 186 -6.90 13.62 -12.77
C THR A 186 -6.62 12.16 -12.42
N LEU A 187 -7.63 11.31 -12.71
CA LEU A 187 -7.60 9.88 -12.44
C LEU A 187 -8.19 9.11 -13.63
N LEU A 188 -7.51 8.02 -14.06
CA LEU A 188 -8.09 7.05 -14.98
C LEU A 188 -8.54 5.82 -14.21
N VAL A 189 -9.77 5.41 -14.40
CA VAL A 189 -10.36 4.20 -13.82
C VAL A 189 -10.64 3.20 -14.94
N LEU A 190 -10.03 2.04 -14.87
CA LEU A 190 -10.26 0.91 -15.76
C LEU A 190 -11.03 -0.15 -14.98
N ASP A 191 -12.25 -0.41 -15.39
CA ASP A 191 -13.09 -1.47 -14.81
C ASP A 191 -13.04 -2.69 -15.74
N HIS A 192 -12.25 -3.68 -15.33
CA HIS A 192 -12.00 -4.87 -16.14
C HIS A 192 -13.20 -5.84 -16.16
N GLN A 193 -14.08 -5.75 -15.17
CA GLN A 193 -15.26 -6.59 -15.09
C GLN A 193 -16.36 -6.11 -16.04
N SER A 194 -16.61 -4.80 -16.05
CA SER A 194 -17.63 -4.19 -16.92
C SER A 194 -17.10 -3.84 -18.32
N GLY A 195 -15.77 -3.87 -18.54
CA GLY A 195 -15.16 -3.46 -19.81
C GLY A 195 -15.31 -1.97 -20.08
N HIS A 196 -15.28 -1.12 -19.06
CA HIS A 196 -15.39 0.32 -19.19
C HIS A 196 -14.13 1.04 -18.70
N SER A 197 -13.81 2.14 -19.36
CA SER A 197 -12.78 3.08 -18.93
C SER A 197 -13.38 4.47 -18.74
N ARG A 198 -13.00 5.18 -17.68
CA ARG A 198 -13.42 6.57 -17.49
C ARG A 198 -12.28 7.41 -16.94
N LEU A 199 -12.19 8.62 -17.46
CA LEU A 199 -11.25 9.63 -17.02
C LEU A 199 -11.97 10.62 -16.11
N VAL A 200 -11.51 10.76 -14.86
CA VAL A 200 -12.09 11.64 -13.86
C VAL A 200 -11.19 12.87 -13.70
N GLY A 201 -11.79 14.05 -13.71
CA GLY A 201 -11.12 15.31 -13.43
C GLY A 201 -11.83 16.08 -12.33
N ASN A 202 -11.06 16.66 -11.41
CA ASN A 202 -11.55 17.33 -10.21
C ASN A 202 -11.10 18.80 -10.19
N VAL A 203 -12.04 19.69 -9.99
CA VAL A 203 -11.80 21.12 -9.74
C VAL A 203 -12.18 21.42 -8.29
N PHE A 204 -11.23 21.93 -7.51
CA PHE A 204 -11.49 22.38 -6.16
C PHE A 204 -12.04 23.80 -6.21
N CYS A 205 -13.24 23.98 -5.66
CA CYS A 205 -14.01 25.22 -5.76
C CYS A 205 -13.41 26.36 -4.93
N GLY A 206 -13.67 27.60 -5.36
CA GLY A 206 -13.17 28.86 -4.83
C GLY A 206 -13.05 29.90 -5.93
N GLU A 207 -12.52 31.07 -5.63
CA GLU A 207 -12.43 32.21 -6.57
C GLU A 207 -11.79 31.87 -7.92
N GLN A 208 -10.85 30.93 -7.95
CA GLN A 208 -10.12 30.51 -9.17
C GLN A 208 -10.78 29.33 -9.89
N ALA A 209 -11.89 28.80 -9.40
CA ALA A 209 -12.55 27.62 -9.96
C ALA A 209 -12.87 27.72 -11.46
N PRO A 210 -13.36 28.86 -12.01
CA PRO A 210 -13.60 28.98 -13.45
C PRO A 210 -12.34 28.85 -14.31
N ALA A 211 -11.20 29.43 -13.85
CA ALA A 211 -9.92 29.30 -14.54
C ALA A 211 -9.37 27.87 -14.47
N ASN A 212 -9.42 27.25 -13.28
CA ASN A 212 -9.00 25.88 -13.07
C ASN A 212 -9.85 24.90 -13.90
N CYS A 213 -11.15 25.12 -14.01
CA CYS A 213 -12.05 24.34 -14.85
C CYS A 213 -11.60 24.30 -16.32
N PHE A 214 -11.18 25.44 -16.87
CA PHE A 214 -10.66 25.50 -18.23
C PHE A 214 -9.36 24.69 -18.38
N VAL A 215 -8.45 24.83 -17.42
CA VAL A 215 -7.15 24.11 -17.40
C VAL A 215 -7.37 22.59 -17.31
N ILE A 216 -8.20 22.14 -16.36
CA ILE A 216 -8.50 20.71 -16.18
C ILE A 216 -9.26 20.15 -17.39
N GLY A 217 -10.24 20.88 -17.92
CA GLY A 217 -10.97 20.45 -19.13
C GLY A 217 -10.03 20.26 -20.32
N LYS A 218 -9.08 21.17 -20.54
CA LYS A 218 -8.06 21.03 -21.58
C LYS A 218 -7.15 19.82 -21.32
N ARG A 219 -6.76 19.59 -20.06
CA ARG A 219 -5.93 18.44 -19.67
C ARG A 219 -6.66 17.12 -19.96
N LEU A 220 -7.93 17.01 -19.60
CA LEU A 220 -8.74 15.82 -19.88
C LEU A 220 -8.81 15.50 -21.38
N GLU A 221 -9.02 16.52 -22.25
CA GLU A 221 -9.00 16.30 -23.70
C GLU A 221 -7.61 15.88 -24.22
N GLN A 222 -6.53 16.41 -23.67
CA GLN A 222 -5.17 15.95 -23.99
C GLN A 222 -4.96 14.48 -23.60
N LEU A 223 -5.34 14.10 -22.38
CA LEU A 223 -5.23 12.72 -21.91
C LEU A 223 -6.06 11.74 -22.76
N LYS A 224 -7.29 12.15 -23.13
CA LYS A 224 -8.15 11.38 -24.03
C LYS A 224 -7.51 11.20 -25.41
N GLN A 225 -6.91 12.23 -25.98
CA GLN A 225 -6.22 12.14 -27.27
C GLN A 225 -5.00 11.21 -27.21
N LEU A 226 -4.23 11.26 -26.14
CA LEU A 226 -3.10 10.33 -25.93
C LEU A 226 -3.59 8.86 -25.95
N LEU A 227 -4.69 8.55 -25.29
CA LEU A 227 -5.24 7.19 -25.24
C LEU A 227 -5.81 6.70 -26.58
N GLN A 228 -6.10 7.57 -27.54
CA GLN A 228 -6.56 7.16 -28.88
C GLN A 228 -5.46 6.51 -29.74
N THR A 229 -4.20 6.77 -29.43
CA THR A 229 -3.03 6.18 -30.09
C THR A 229 -2.26 5.32 -29.10
N PRO A 230 -2.68 4.06 -28.87
CA PRO A 230 -1.97 3.21 -27.92
C PRO A 230 -0.53 3.00 -28.39
N THR A 231 0.41 3.36 -27.54
CA THR A 231 1.83 3.10 -27.78
C THR A 231 2.19 1.82 -27.03
N ALA A 232 2.78 0.85 -27.72
CA ALA A 232 3.33 -0.33 -27.05
C ALA A 232 4.38 0.12 -26.01
N VAL A 233 4.38 -0.54 -24.84
CA VAL A 233 5.38 -0.27 -23.80
C VAL A 233 6.77 -0.53 -24.37
N SER A 234 7.50 0.51 -24.69
CA SER A 234 8.91 0.41 -25.02
C SER A 234 9.69 0.31 -23.71
N LEU A 235 10.19 -0.87 -23.40
CA LEU A 235 11.07 -1.07 -22.25
C LEU A 235 12.51 -0.80 -22.69
N PRO A 236 13.15 0.29 -22.23
CA PRO A 236 14.55 0.53 -22.54
C PRO A 236 15.40 -0.57 -21.89
N THR A 237 16.33 -1.11 -22.64
CA THR A 237 17.24 -2.16 -22.19
C THR A 237 18.57 -1.55 -21.78
N THR A 238 18.65 -1.03 -20.58
CA THR A 238 19.94 -0.63 -19.98
C THR A 238 20.51 -1.84 -19.26
N ALA A 239 21.62 -2.41 -19.77
CA ALA A 239 22.28 -3.51 -19.09
C ALA A 239 22.83 -3.08 -17.72
N ILE A 240 22.63 -3.92 -16.70
CA ILE A 240 23.22 -3.73 -15.37
C ILE A 240 24.14 -4.90 -15.03
N GLN A 241 25.14 -4.62 -14.22
CA GLN A 241 25.90 -5.65 -13.54
C GLN A 241 25.12 -6.03 -12.27
N ALA A 242 24.52 -7.22 -12.28
CA ALA A 242 23.58 -7.64 -11.23
C ALA A 242 24.35 -8.26 -10.05
N GLU A 243 25.08 -7.45 -9.31
CA GLU A 243 25.61 -7.85 -8.00
C GLU A 243 24.59 -7.50 -6.93
N VAL A 244 24.12 -8.53 -6.21
CA VAL A 244 23.14 -8.36 -5.12
C VAL A 244 23.90 -8.31 -3.81
N GLU A 245 23.84 -7.17 -3.15
CA GLU A 245 24.40 -6.99 -1.82
C GLU A 245 23.31 -7.19 -0.76
N VAL A 246 23.70 -7.65 0.44
CA VAL A 246 22.79 -7.78 1.59
C VAL A 246 23.38 -7.02 2.78
N ASP A 247 22.54 -6.32 3.51
CA ASP A 247 22.95 -5.50 4.67
C ASP A 247 23.30 -6.34 5.90
N ILE A 248 22.65 -7.49 6.08
CA ILE A 248 22.86 -8.42 7.20
C ILE A 248 23.22 -9.79 6.62
N SER A 249 24.40 -10.29 6.96
CA SER A 249 24.87 -11.61 6.50
C SER A 249 23.97 -12.74 7.01
N ASP A 250 24.05 -13.94 6.42
CA ASP A 250 23.30 -15.11 6.90
C ASP A 250 23.68 -15.45 8.35
N ALA A 251 24.98 -15.38 8.68
CA ALA A 251 25.44 -15.67 10.04
C ALA A 251 24.89 -14.67 11.07
N ASP A 252 24.88 -13.38 10.74
CA ASP A 252 24.35 -12.35 11.63
C ASP A 252 22.82 -12.47 11.76
N PHE A 253 22.10 -12.76 10.66
CA PHE A 253 20.66 -12.97 10.71
C PHE A 253 20.29 -14.21 11.53
N VAL A 254 21.02 -15.31 11.38
CA VAL A 254 20.87 -16.51 12.22
C VAL A 254 21.05 -16.16 13.69
N ALA A 255 22.09 -15.38 14.05
CA ALA A 255 22.31 -14.93 15.43
C ALA A 255 21.16 -14.06 15.95
N GLN A 256 20.59 -13.18 15.12
CA GLN A 256 19.40 -12.39 15.47
C GLN A 256 18.17 -13.28 15.72
N VAL A 257 17.92 -14.27 14.88
CA VAL A 257 16.83 -15.25 15.05
C VAL A 257 16.97 -16.00 16.36
N GLU A 258 18.18 -16.52 16.68
CA GLU A 258 18.42 -17.23 17.93
C GLU A 258 18.23 -16.33 19.16
N LYS A 259 18.61 -15.05 19.08
CA LYS A 259 18.34 -14.07 20.13
C LYS A 259 16.84 -13.84 20.33
N LEU A 260 16.07 -13.68 19.24
CA LEU A 260 14.64 -13.47 19.30
C LEU A 260 13.87 -14.70 19.82
N LYS A 261 14.35 -15.91 19.51
CA LYS A 261 13.80 -17.15 20.07
C LYS A 261 13.89 -17.19 21.60
N GLN A 262 14.90 -16.57 22.21
CA GLN A 262 15.00 -16.47 23.68
C GLN A 262 13.82 -15.66 24.26
N ASN A 263 13.36 -14.61 23.57
CA ASN A 263 12.17 -13.85 23.99
C ASN A 263 10.88 -14.67 23.86
N ILE A 264 10.80 -15.58 22.86
CA ILE A 264 9.68 -16.51 22.73
C ILE A 264 9.67 -17.50 23.89
N VAL A 265 10.82 -18.07 24.22
CA VAL A 265 10.99 -18.99 25.37
C VAL A 265 10.68 -18.30 26.70
N ALA A 266 11.07 -17.02 26.85
CA ALA A 266 10.76 -16.21 28.03
C ALA A 266 9.25 -15.86 28.14
N GLY A 267 8.47 -16.05 27.07
CA GLY A 267 7.03 -15.73 27.06
C GLY A 267 6.72 -14.27 26.75
N ASP A 268 7.69 -13.49 26.28
CA ASP A 268 7.48 -12.08 25.89
C ASP A 268 6.58 -11.95 24.64
N ILE A 269 6.75 -12.88 23.69
CA ILE A 269 6.08 -12.92 22.40
C ILE A 269 5.80 -14.36 21.96
N PHE A 270 4.84 -14.55 21.05
CA PHE A 270 4.60 -15.85 20.39
C PHE A 270 5.31 -15.93 19.03
N GLN A 271 5.39 -14.79 18.33
CA GLN A 271 6.00 -14.66 17.01
C GLN A 271 6.64 -13.28 16.87
N VAL A 272 7.71 -13.21 16.08
CA VAL A 272 8.34 -11.95 15.64
C VAL A 272 8.86 -12.11 14.22
N VAL A 273 8.84 -11.02 13.44
CA VAL A 273 9.20 -11.05 12.02
C VAL A 273 10.41 -10.13 11.77
N PRO A 274 11.65 -10.58 12.06
CA PRO A 274 12.86 -9.85 11.68
C PRO A 274 13.02 -9.85 10.15
N SER A 275 13.71 -8.82 9.63
CA SER A 275 13.93 -8.66 8.21
C SER A 275 15.32 -8.14 7.90
N ARG A 276 15.73 -8.28 6.64
CA ARG A 276 16.96 -7.73 6.09
C ARG A 276 16.76 -7.19 4.68
N CYS A 277 17.67 -6.37 4.20
CA CYS A 277 17.54 -5.65 2.96
C CYS A 277 18.57 -6.13 1.91
N PHE A 278 18.10 -6.43 0.72
CA PHE A 278 18.91 -6.73 -0.46
C PHE A 278 18.93 -5.51 -1.37
N ARG A 279 20.09 -5.17 -1.91
CA ARG A 279 20.22 -4.03 -2.80
C ARG A 279 20.92 -4.38 -4.10
N LEU A 280 20.48 -3.74 -5.19
CA LEU A 280 21.07 -3.84 -6.52
C LEU A 280 20.71 -2.63 -7.36
N PRO A 281 21.46 -2.34 -8.45
CA PRO A 281 21.11 -1.26 -9.37
C PRO A 281 19.75 -1.48 -10.05
N CYS A 282 18.93 -0.42 -10.14
CA CYS A 282 17.66 -0.42 -10.86
C CYS A 282 17.45 0.94 -11.56
N PRO A 283 18.09 1.16 -12.72
CA PRO A 283 18.00 2.44 -13.43
C PRO A 283 16.63 2.69 -14.07
N ASP A 284 15.85 1.64 -14.36
CA ASP A 284 14.50 1.70 -14.94
C ASP A 284 13.49 0.93 -14.07
N PRO A 285 12.88 1.58 -13.07
CA PRO A 285 11.92 0.94 -12.19
C PRO A 285 10.64 0.48 -12.89
N LEU A 286 10.20 1.20 -13.94
CA LEU A 286 8.98 0.85 -14.67
C LEU A 286 9.15 -0.45 -15.48
N ALA A 287 10.32 -0.61 -16.10
CA ALA A 287 10.68 -1.87 -16.79
C ALA A 287 10.74 -3.03 -15.78
N ALA A 288 11.32 -2.82 -14.60
CA ALA A 288 11.36 -3.82 -13.53
C ALA A 288 9.95 -4.20 -13.05
N TYR A 289 9.07 -3.22 -12.86
CA TYR A 289 7.67 -3.46 -12.51
C TYR A 289 6.93 -4.27 -13.59
N ALA A 290 7.13 -3.93 -14.87
CA ALA A 290 6.53 -4.66 -15.99
C ALA A 290 6.95 -6.14 -15.99
N ARG A 291 8.22 -6.43 -15.69
CA ARG A 291 8.71 -7.81 -15.53
C ARG A 291 8.13 -8.50 -14.31
N LEU A 292 8.04 -7.79 -13.17
CA LEU A 292 7.43 -8.33 -11.95
C LEU A 292 5.98 -8.72 -12.20
N LYS A 293 5.19 -7.84 -12.83
CA LYS A 293 3.79 -8.09 -13.21
C LYS A 293 3.65 -9.33 -14.10
N GLN A 294 4.56 -9.51 -15.05
CA GLN A 294 4.55 -10.64 -15.97
C GLN A 294 4.95 -11.96 -15.30
N GLN A 295 5.96 -11.92 -14.41
CA GLN A 295 6.53 -13.10 -13.77
C GLN A 295 5.79 -13.53 -12.51
N ASN A 296 5.27 -12.57 -11.74
CA ASN A 296 4.65 -12.78 -10.43
C ASN A 296 3.37 -11.93 -10.26
N PRO A 297 2.33 -12.16 -11.08
CA PRO A 297 1.06 -11.48 -10.90
C PRO A 297 0.49 -11.75 -9.50
N SER A 298 -0.02 -10.71 -8.86
CA SER A 298 -0.52 -10.75 -7.48
C SER A 298 -1.83 -9.97 -7.35
N PRO A 299 -2.64 -10.24 -6.33
CA PRO A 299 -3.92 -9.55 -6.09
C PRO A 299 -3.80 -8.05 -6.02
N TYR A 300 -2.67 -7.57 -5.54
CA TYR A 300 -2.36 -6.15 -5.42
C TYR A 300 -1.02 -5.88 -6.11
N MET A 301 -1.09 -5.24 -7.26
CA MET A 301 0.05 -4.72 -7.98
C MET A 301 0.06 -3.21 -7.84
N PHE A 302 1.22 -2.63 -7.55
CA PHE A 302 1.32 -1.18 -7.39
C PHE A 302 2.63 -0.62 -7.92
N TYR A 303 2.55 0.60 -8.45
CA TYR A 303 3.69 1.42 -8.84
C TYR A 303 3.41 2.87 -8.42
N LEU A 304 4.22 3.42 -7.54
CA LEU A 304 4.14 4.77 -7.02
C LEU A 304 5.40 5.53 -7.43
N GLN A 305 5.22 6.65 -8.10
CA GLN A 305 6.29 7.59 -8.46
C GLN A 305 6.20 8.83 -7.59
N ASP A 306 7.26 9.14 -6.88
CA ASP A 306 7.49 10.41 -6.18
C ASP A 306 8.73 11.09 -6.74
N ALA A 307 8.89 12.39 -6.50
CA ALA A 307 10.07 13.14 -6.96
C ALA A 307 11.39 12.61 -6.35
N GLY A 308 11.35 12.03 -5.15
CA GLY A 308 12.51 11.53 -4.43
C GLY A 308 12.72 10.02 -4.51
N PHE A 309 11.68 9.25 -4.85
CA PHE A 309 11.75 7.80 -4.88
C PHE A 309 10.69 7.17 -5.79
N THR A 310 10.87 5.90 -6.09
CA THR A 310 9.85 5.05 -6.69
C THR A 310 9.61 3.85 -5.78
N LEU A 311 8.36 3.43 -5.64
CA LEU A 311 7.99 2.23 -4.91
C LEU A 311 7.12 1.35 -5.82
N PHE A 312 7.52 0.10 -6.04
CA PHE A 312 6.69 -0.85 -6.76
C PHE A 312 6.67 -2.22 -6.10
N GLY A 313 5.61 -2.98 -6.35
CA GLY A 313 5.50 -4.31 -5.77
C GLY A 313 4.34 -5.14 -6.29
N ALA A 314 4.35 -6.41 -5.87
CA ALA A 314 3.37 -7.43 -6.16
C ALA A 314 2.94 -8.11 -4.85
N SER A 315 2.03 -7.46 -4.11
CA SER A 315 1.61 -7.94 -2.80
C SER A 315 0.52 -9.00 -2.91
N PRO A 316 0.69 -10.14 -2.27
CA PRO A 316 -0.36 -11.14 -2.18
C PRO A 316 -1.40 -10.81 -1.09
N GLU A 317 -1.14 -9.84 -0.20
CA GLU A 317 -1.85 -9.69 1.06
C GLU A 317 -2.48 -8.30 1.22
N SER A 318 -3.80 -8.29 1.49
CA SER A 318 -4.51 -7.08 1.92
C SER A 318 -4.03 -6.64 3.30
N ALA A 319 -3.83 -5.34 3.50
CA ALA A 319 -3.57 -4.80 4.83
C ALA A 319 -4.89 -4.59 5.58
N LEU A 320 -5.75 -3.72 5.06
CA LEU A 320 -7.07 -3.47 5.59
C LEU A 320 -7.99 -3.02 4.47
N LYS A 321 -9.22 -3.51 4.48
CA LYS A 321 -10.29 -3.03 3.61
C LYS A 321 -11.45 -2.52 4.46
N PHE A 322 -12.01 -1.39 4.07
CA PHE A 322 -13.20 -0.80 4.66
C PHE A 322 -14.17 -0.38 3.57
N ASP A 323 -15.38 -0.85 3.66
CA ASP A 323 -16.52 -0.44 2.83
C ASP A 323 -17.39 0.53 3.62
N ALA A 324 -17.48 1.76 3.15
CA ALA A 324 -18.16 2.83 3.87
C ALA A 324 -19.68 2.65 3.89
N GLN A 325 -20.26 2.04 2.85
CA GLN A 325 -21.71 1.82 2.75
C GLN A 325 -22.20 0.80 3.79
N SER A 326 -21.54 -0.34 3.90
CA SER A 326 -21.86 -1.37 4.88
C SER A 326 -21.19 -1.15 6.23
N ARG A 327 -20.23 -0.22 6.31
CA ARG A 327 -19.31 0.01 7.43
C ARG A 327 -18.52 -1.24 7.83
N GLN A 328 -18.31 -2.17 6.89
CA GLN A 328 -17.58 -3.41 7.13
C GLN A 328 -16.07 -3.19 7.03
N VAL A 329 -15.37 -3.53 8.10
CA VAL A 329 -13.91 -3.67 8.13
C VAL A 329 -13.55 -5.12 7.86
N GLU A 330 -12.51 -5.35 7.07
CA GLU A 330 -12.02 -6.67 6.72
C GLU A 330 -10.50 -6.74 6.83
N ILE A 331 -10.01 -7.82 7.45
CA ILE A 331 -8.60 -8.20 7.49
C ILE A 331 -8.49 -9.62 6.96
N TYR A 332 -7.48 -9.86 6.12
CA TYR A 332 -7.22 -11.13 5.46
C TYR A 332 -5.90 -11.73 5.94
N PRO A 333 -5.86 -12.45 7.08
CA PRO A 333 -4.67 -13.17 7.47
C PRO A 333 -4.31 -14.23 6.42
N ILE A 334 -3.08 -14.20 5.96
CA ILE A 334 -2.53 -15.19 5.04
C ILE A 334 -1.29 -15.81 5.68
N ALA A 335 -1.32 -17.14 5.84
CA ALA A 335 -0.16 -17.90 6.28
C ALA A 335 -0.25 -19.32 5.71
N GLY A 336 0.88 -19.92 5.48
CA GLY A 336 0.97 -21.18 4.78
C GLY A 336 0.99 -21.02 3.27
N THR A 337 2.07 -21.49 2.66
CA THR A 337 2.27 -21.37 1.20
C THR A 337 2.76 -22.68 0.65
N ARG A 338 2.20 -23.10 -0.50
CA ARG A 338 2.70 -24.19 -1.33
C ARG A 338 2.76 -23.75 -2.79
N ARG A 339 3.70 -24.30 -3.53
CA ARG A 339 3.70 -24.15 -5.00
C ARG A 339 2.54 -24.92 -5.60
N ARG A 340 2.00 -24.41 -6.70
CA ARG A 340 1.00 -25.12 -7.51
C ARG A 340 1.59 -26.41 -8.07
N GLY A 341 0.75 -27.39 -8.32
CA GLY A 341 1.12 -28.63 -9.02
C GLY A 341 1.25 -28.40 -10.51
N PHE A 342 2.48 -28.40 -11.05
CA PHE A 342 2.75 -28.21 -12.46
C PHE A 342 3.21 -29.50 -13.12
N LYS A 343 2.79 -29.72 -14.37
CA LYS A 343 3.37 -30.70 -15.28
C LYS A 343 4.70 -30.20 -15.84
N SER A 344 5.41 -31.10 -16.54
CA SER A 344 6.67 -30.76 -17.23
C SER A 344 6.52 -29.72 -18.34
N ASP A 345 5.32 -29.57 -18.91
CA ASP A 345 4.99 -28.58 -19.95
C ASP A 345 4.59 -27.21 -19.36
N GLY A 346 4.60 -27.05 -18.03
CA GLY A 346 4.23 -25.83 -17.34
C GLY A 346 2.72 -25.65 -17.12
N SER A 347 1.88 -26.56 -17.57
CA SER A 347 0.43 -26.55 -17.28
C SER A 347 0.14 -27.09 -15.87
N ILE A 348 -1.02 -26.70 -15.30
CA ILE A 348 -1.44 -27.21 -13.99
C ILE A 348 -1.85 -28.68 -14.09
N ASP A 349 -1.25 -29.51 -13.26
CA ASP A 349 -1.69 -30.87 -12.98
C ASP A 349 -2.75 -30.83 -11.86
N ARG A 350 -4.02 -30.98 -12.21
CA ARG A 350 -5.14 -30.84 -11.27
C ARG A 350 -5.11 -31.85 -10.13
N ASP A 351 -4.62 -33.06 -10.36
CA ASP A 351 -4.53 -34.10 -9.34
C ASP A 351 -3.40 -33.79 -8.36
N LEU A 352 -2.22 -33.46 -8.86
CA LEU A 352 -1.10 -33.03 -8.03
C LEU A 352 -1.46 -31.77 -7.24
N ASP A 353 -2.10 -30.77 -7.86
CA ASP A 353 -2.49 -29.51 -7.25
C ASP A 353 -3.49 -29.74 -6.08
N SER A 354 -4.43 -30.65 -6.28
CA SER A 354 -5.41 -31.03 -5.22
C SER A 354 -4.75 -31.79 -4.07
N ARG A 355 -3.73 -32.61 -4.34
CA ARG A 355 -2.96 -33.28 -3.27
C ARG A 355 -2.14 -32.28 -2.47
N ILE A 356 -1.49 -31.33 -3.12
CA ILE A 356 -0.73 -30.26 -2.46
C ILE A 356 -1.65 -29.39 -1.60
N GLU A 357 -2.87 -29.09 -2.08
CA GLU A 357 -3.87 -28.38 -1.26
C GLU A 357 -4.24 -29.18 -0.01
N LEU A 358 -4.47 -30.48 -0.15
CA LEU A 358 -4.82 -31.33 0.98
C LEU A 358 -3.67 -31.39 2.00
N GLU A 359 -2.42 -31.51 1.55
CA GLU A 359 -1.23 -31.47 2.41
C GLU A 359 -1.16 -30.13 3.16
N LEU A 360 -1.36 -28.99 2.46
CA LEU A 360 -1.36 -27.67 3.09
C LEU A 360 -2.45 -27.55 4.16
N ARG A 361 -3.66 -28.06 3.90
CA ARG A 361 -4.78 -28.05 4.84
C ARG A 361 -4.54 -28.95 6.06
N GLN A 362 -3.74 -29.99 5.93
CA GLN A 362 -3.45 -30.96 6.99
C GLN A 362 -2.17 -30.63 7.78
N ASP A 363 -1.36 -29.70 7.29
CA ASP A 363 -0.13 -29.31 7.97
C ASP A 363 -0.45 -28.61 9.31
N GLU A 364 -0.15 -29.28 10.42
CA GLU A 364 -0.48 -28.82 11.76
C GLU A 364 0.30 -27.56 12.15
N LYS A 365 1.55 -27.42 11.67
CA LYS A 365 2.37 -26.22 11.92
C LYS A 365 1.78 -25.02 11.20
N GLU A 366 1.54 -25.12 9.89
CA GLU A 366 0.95 -24.04 9.10
C GLU A 366 -0.42 -23.62 9.64
N LYS A 367 -1.24 -24.57 10.07
CA LYS A 367 -2.54 -24.29 10.69
C LYS A 367 -2.40 -23.55 12.02
N ALA A 368 -1.47 -23.97 12.88
CA ALA A 368 -1.24 -23.32 14.17
C ALA A 368 -0.78 -21.87 14.02
N GLU A 369 0.17 -21.62 13.11
CA GLU A 369 0.63 -20.27 12.77
C GLU A 369 -0.51 -19.43 12.20
N HIS A 370 -1.28 -19.99 11.27
CA HIS A 370 -2.41 -19.31 10.66
C HIS A 370 -3.49 -18.94 11.68
N LEU A 371 -3.88 -19.86 12.55
CA LEU A 371 -4.89 -19.60 13.59
C LEU A 371 -4.44 -18.54 14.59
N MET A 372 -3.14 -18.48 14.92
CA MET A 372 -2.57 -17.40 15.73
C MET A 372 -2.76 -16.03 15.06
N LEU A 373 -2.52 -15.91 13.75
CA LEU A 373 -2.73 -14.68 12.99
C LEU A 373 -4.22 -14.33 12.85
N VAL A 374 -5.10 -15.33 12.71
CA VAL A 374 -6.56 -15.12 12.73
C VAL A 374 -6.99 -14.55 14.08
N ASP A 375 -6.47 -15.08 15.19
CA ASP A 375 -6.82 -14.59 16.53
C ASP A 375 -6.31 -13.16 16.76
N LEU A 376 -5.10 -12.85 16.27
CA LEU A 376 -4.57 -11.50 16.28
C LEU A 376 -5.47 -10.53 15.49
N ALA A 377 -5.88 -10.88 14.27
CA ALA A 377 -6.80 -10.08 13.46
C ALA A 377 -8.19 -9.93 14.15
N ARG A 378 -8.66 -10.98 14.84
CA ARG A 378 -9.89 -10.90 15.65
C ARG A 378 -9.76 -9.89 16.78
N ASN A 379 -8.60 -9.81 17.44
CA ASN A 379 -8.34 -8.82 18.48
C ASN A 379 -8.29 -7.40 17.92
N ASP A 380 -7.61 -7.20 16.78
CA ASP A 380 -7.57 -5.90 16.11
C ASP A 380 -8.97 -5.40 15.73
N VAL A 381 -9.77 -6.24 15.06
CA VAL A 381 -11.14 -5.90 14.65
C VAL A 381 -12.05 -5.69 15.86
N ALA A 382 -11.84 -6.42 16.99
CA ALA A 382 -12.65 -6.24 18.18
C ALA A 382 -12.58 -4.84 18.78
N ARG A 383 -11.40 -4.21 18.72
CA ARG A 383 -11.14 -2.87 19.30
C ARG A 383 -11.99 -1.78 18.65
N ILE A 384 -12.30 -1.94 17.37
CA ILE A 384 -12.96 -0.93 16.53
C ILE A 384 -14.39 -1.28 16.13
N SER A 385 -14.84 -2.50 16.37
CA SER A 385 -16.15 -2.98 15.91
C SER A 385 -17.25 -2.78 16.95
N VAL A 386 -18.47 -2.65 16.45
CA VAL A 386 -19.69 -2.73 17.27
C VAL A 386 -19.70 -4.08 17.99
N PRO A 387 -19.99 -4.14 19.30
CA PRO A 387 -20.07 -5.39 20.04
C PRO A 387 -20.98 -6.43 19.36
N GLY A 388 -20.47 -7.65 19.22
CA GLY A 388 -21.20 -8.77 18.58
C GLY A 388 -21.16 -8.80 17.05
N SER A 389 -20.61 -7.78 16.37
CA SER A 389 -20.54 -7.75 14.90
C SER A 389 -19.30 -8.45 14.31
N ARG A 390 -18.28 -8.71 15.14
CA ARG A 390 -17.04 -9.35 14.69
C ARG A 390 -17.22 -10.86 14.53
N TYR A 391 -16.82 -11.41 13.38
CA TYR A 391 -16.78 -12.86 13.15
C TYR A 391 -15.74 -13.24 12.09
N VAL A 392 -15.39 -14.50 12.03
CA VAL A 392 -14.56 -15.06 10.97
C VAL A 392 -15.48 -15.50 9.84
N LYS A 393 -15.47 -14.76 8.73
CA LYS A 393 -16.35 -15.02 7.59
C LYS A 393 -15.91 -16.24 6.78
N GLU A 394 -14.59 -16.39 6.63
CA GLU A 394 -13.95 -17.53 5.99
C GLU A 394 -12.79 -17.99 6.86
N LEU A 395 -12.65 -19.29 7.09
CA LEU A 395 -11.58 -19.87 7.91
C LEU A 395 -10.87 -20.96 7.14
N LEU A 396 -9.52 -20.87 7.05
CA LEU A 396 -8.64 -21.88 6.43
C LEU A 396 -9.06 -22.24 4.99
N LYS A 397 -9.49 -21.26 4.22
CA LYS A 397 -9.74 -21.40 2.78
C LYS A 397 -8.40 -21.45 2.05
N VAL A 398 -8.32 -22.24 0.99
CA VAL A 398 -7.15 -22.21 0.09
C VAL A 398 -7.49 -21.37 -1.13
N ASP A 399 -6.77 -20.26 -1.28
CA ASP A 399 -6.79 -19.44 -2.49
C ASP A 399 -5.63 -19.83 -3.39
N ARG A 400 -5.96 -20.08 -4.67
CA ARG A 400 -5.01 -20.49 -5.70
C ARG A 400 -4.64 -19.31 -6.58
N TYR A 401 -3.32 -19.03 -6.65
CA TYR A 401 -2.72 -18.03 -7.52
C TYR A 401 -2.02 -18.72 -8.70
N SER A 402 -1.42 -17.96 -9.59
CA SER A 402 -0.78 -18.51 -10.78
C SER A 402 0.31 -19.56 -10.47
N TYR A 403 1.12 -19.34 -9.42
CA TYR A 403 2.28 -20.18 -9.09
C TYR A 403 2.24 -20.80 -7.69
N VAL A 404 1.43 -20.27 -6.81
CA VAL A 404 1.34 -20.68 -5.41
C VAL A 404 -0.11 -20.80 -4.96
N MET A 405 -0.33 -21.47 -3.85
CA MET A 405 -1.57 -21.46 -3.10
C MET A 405 -1.29 -21.09 -1.66
N HIS A 406 -2.25 -20.41 -1.02
CA HIS A 406 -2.14 -19.94 0.35
C HIS A 406 -3.34 -20.36 1.18
N LEU A 407 -3.12 -20.59 2.49
CA LEU A 407 -4.20 -20.58 3.46
C LEU A 407 -4.59 -19.13 3.74
N VAL A 408 -5.87 -18.84 3.58
CA VAL A 408 -6.47 -17.52 3.76
C VAL A 408 -7.64 -17.62 4.73
N SER A 409 -7.75 -16.66 5.62
CA SER A 409 -8.95 -16.45 6.42
C SER A 409 -9.42 -15.01 6.28
N ARG A 410 -10.68 -14.75 6.62
CA ARG A 410 -11.28 -13.41 6.51
C ARG A 410 -11.98 -13.06 7.81
N VAL A 411 -11.45 -12.09 8.51
CA VAL A 411 -12.03 -11.54 9.74
C VAL A 411 -12.75 -10.25 9.40
N VAL A 412 -14.02 -10.15 9.81
CA VAL A 412 -14.85 -8.99 9.51
C VAL A 412 -15.51 -8.45 10.78
N GLY A 413 -15.85 -7.16 10.75
CA GLY A 413 -16.62 -6.50 11.80
C GLY A 413 -17.25 -5.23 11.27
N THR A 414 -18.35 -4.79 11.91
CA THR A 414 -18.96 -3.49 11.61
C THR A 414 -18.27 -2.41 12.42
N LEU A 415 -17.66 -1.44 11.77
CA LEU A 415 -16.96 -0.32 12.40
C LEU A 415 -17.93 0.50 13.26
N LYS A 416 -17.50 0.89 14.47
CA LYS A 416 -18.27 1.75 15.36
C LYS A 416 -18.62 3.08 14.68
N PRO A 417 -19.83 3.66 14.94
CA PRO A 417 -20.30 4.87 14.23
C PRO A 417 -19.38 6.08 14.34
N GLU A 418 -18.70 6.22 15.47
CA GLU A 418 -17.78 7.34 15.77
C GLU A 418 -16.40 7.19 15.14
N LEU A 419 -16.10 6.05 14.50
CA LEU A 419 -14.81 5.76 13.89
C LEU A 419 -14.91 5.77 12.36
N ASP A 420 -13.80 6.07 11.70
CA ASP A 420 -13.62 6.02 10.24
C ASP A 420 -12.55 5.00 9.81
N ALA A 421 -12.32 4.89 8.50
CA ALA A 421 -11.33 3.97 7.94
C ALA A 421 -9.91 4.18 8.47
N LEU A 422 -9.51 5.43 8.73
CA LEU A 422 -8.18 5.75 9.25
C LEU A 422 -8.02 5.39 10.72
N HIS A 423 -9.10 5.48 11.53
CA HIS A 423 -9.11 4.91 12.88
C HIS A 423 -8.98 3.39 12.83
N ALA A 424 -9.69 2.73 11.88
CA ALA A 424 -9.58 1.29 11.71
C ALA A 424 -8.15 0.89 11.32
N TYR A 425 -7.53 1.60 10.38
CA TYR A 425 -6.14 1.35 10.00
C TYR A 425 -5.19 1.57 11.19
N GLN A 426 -5.31 2.69 11.90
CA GLN A 426 -4.48 3.01 13.08
C GLN A 426 -4.57 1.92 14.15
N ALA A 427 -5.75 1.40 14.45
CA ALA A 427 -5.93 0.33 15.43
C ALA A 427 -5.33 -1.01 14.99
N CYS A 428 -5.29 -1.28 13.69
CA CYS A 428 -4.85 -2.56 13.12
C CYS A 428 -3.38 -2.56 12.64
N MET A 429 -2.74 -1.38 12.46
CA MET A 429 -1.36 -1.32 11.97
C MET A 429 -0.36 -1.78 13.05
N ASN A 430 0.80 -2.32 12.68
CA ASN A 430 1.05 -2.91 11.39
C ASN A 430 0.52 -4.34 11.39
N MET A 431 0.40 -4.97 10.22
CA MET A 431 -0.19 -6.31 10.14
C MET A 431 0.71 -7.35 10.83
N GLY A 432 0.07 -8.26 11.59
CA GLY A 432 0.78 -9.25 12.40
C GLY A 432 1.74 -10.14 11.63
N THR A 433 1.44 -10.40 10.36
CA THR A 433 2.30 -11.14 9.42
C THR A 433 3.65 -10.47 9.17
N LEU A 434 3.79 -9.16 9.47
CA LEU A 434 5.03 -8.38 9.30
C LEU A 434 5.65 -7.91 10.63
N VAL A 435 4.96 -8.11 11.73
CA VAL A 435 5.42 -7.69 13.07
C VAL A 435 5.59 -8.90 13.97
N GLY A 436 4.51 -9.61 14.23
CA GLY A 436 4.43 -10.69 15.20
C GLY A 436 3.32 -10.45 16.23
N ALA A 437 3.33 -11.24 17.31
CA ALA A 437 2.32 -11.23 18.35
C ALA A 437 2.93 -11.42 19.74
N PRO A 438 2.59 -10.59 20.75
CA PRO A 438 1.84 -9.32 20.69
C PRO A 438 2.58 -8.21 19.92
N LYS A 439 1.83 -7.39 19.15
CA LYS A 439 2.38 -6.46 18.15
C LYS A 439 3.39 -5.44 18.70
N VAL A 440 3.03 -4.73 19.78
CA VAL A 440 3.89 -3.65 20.32
C VAL A 440 5.22 -4.23 20.81
N LYS A 441 5.18 -5.35 21.53
CA LYS A 441 6.40 -6.01 22.02
C LYS A 441 7.25 -6.56 20.87
N ALA A 442 6.63 -7.16 19.87
CA ALA A 442 7.33 -7.63 18.68
C ALA A 442 7.98 -6.46 17.91
N ALA A 443 7.29 -5.33 17.75
CA ALA A 443 7.83 -4.13 17.09
C ALA A 443 9.03 -3.53 17.87
N GLU A 444 8.98 -3.51 19.20
CA GLU A 444 10.09 -3.11 20.07
C GLU A 444 11.33 -3.99 19.82
N LEU A 445 11.13 -5.32 19.83
CA LEU A 445 12.21 -6.29 19.61
C LEU A 445 12.80 -6.18 18.20
N ILE A 446 11.95 -5.99 17.18
CA ILE A 446 12.39 -5.75 15.80
C ILE A 446 13.32 -4.54 15.73
N ARG A 447 12.92 -3.40 16.31
CA ARG A 447 13.77 -2.21 16.35
C ARG A 447 15.09 -2.46 17.09
N GLY A 448 15.05 -3.30 18.13
CA GLY A 448 16.24 -3.69 18.90
C GLY A 448 17.24 -4.57 18.14
N VAL A 449 16.80 -5.38 17.17
CA VAL A 449 17.68 -6.26 16.37
C VAL A 449 18.02 -5.67 15.01
N GLU A 450 17.09 -4.99 14.34
CA GLU A 450 17.36 -4.35 13.05
C GLU A 450 18.13 -3.03 13.20
N GLY A 451 17.94 -2.32 14.33
CA GLY A 451 18.68 -1.11 14.68
C GLY A 451 18.43 0.08 13.77
N LYS A 452 17.39 0.04 12.93
CA LYS A 452 17.03 1.07 11.94
C LYS A 452 15.54 1.07 11.60
N ARG A 453 15.07 2.16 10.98
CA ARG A 453 13.69 2.27 10.46
C ARG A 453 13.51 1.37 9.24
N ARG A 454 12.30 0.86 9.05
CA ARG A 454 11.92 0.03 7.90
C ARG A 454 11.45 0.82 6.68
N GLY A 455 11.02 2.08 6.88
CA GLY A 455 10.41 2.87 5.83
C GLY A 455 9.12 2.25 5.31
N SER A 456 9.02 1.98 4.01
CA SER A 456 7.80 1.43 3.40
C SER A 456 7.55 -0.05 3.69
N TYR A 457 8.58 -0.87 3.95
CA TYR A 457 8.43 -2.32 4.10
C TYR A 457 7.58 -2.70 5.32
N GLY A 458 6.53 -3.47 5.09
CA GLY A 458 5.57 -3.86 6.13
C GLY A 458 4.54 -2.77 6.47
N GLY A 459 4.57 -1.63 5.78
CA GLY A 459 3.51 -0.63 5.75
C GLY A 459 2.40 -1.00 4.78
N ALA A 460 1.65 -0.02 4.27
CA ALA A 460 0.55 -0.26 3.33
C ALA A 460 0.55 0.71 2.15
N VAL A 461 0.20 0.21 0.96
CA VAL A 461 -0.12 1.02 -0.23
C VAL A 461 -1.59 0.85 -0.55
N GLY A 462 -2.27 1.96 -0.87
CA GLY A 462 -3.68 1.90 -1.21
C GLY A 462 -4.29 3.27 -1.44
N TYR A 463 -5.60 3.33 -1.27
CA TYR A 463 -6.36 4.56 -1.47
C TYR A 463 -7.47 4.75 -0.43
N LEU A 464 -7.85 6.02 -0.25
CA LEU A 464 -9.00 6.49 0.49
C LEU A 464 -9.85 7.33 -0.47
N SER A 465 -11.13 7.02 -0.59
CA SER A 465 -12.06 7.74 -1.47
C SER A 465 -12.95 8.72 -0.70
N GLY A 466 -13.57 9.65 -1.41
CA GLY A 466 -14.45 10.67 -0.81
C GLY A 466 -15.69 10.12 -0.12
N ASN A 467 -16.19 8.95 -0.55
CA ASN A 467 -17.27 8.24 0.15
C ASN A 467 -16.81 7.51 1.41
N GLY A 468 -15.51 7.49 1.69
CA GLY A 468 -14.91 6.87 2.89
C GLY A 468 -14.41 5.46 2.70
N ASP A 469 -14.49 4.86 1.51
CA ASP A 469 -13.90 3.55 1.24
C ASP A 469 -12.38 3.60 1.36
N PHE A 470 -11.81 2.54 1.94
CA PHE A 470 -10.38 2.36 2.05
C PHE A 470 -10.02 0.95 1.59
N ASP A 471 -9.07 0.83 0.68
CA ASP A 471 -8.52 -0.45 0.25
C ASP A 471 -7.01 -0.35 0.15
N SER A 472 -6.31 -1.27 0.81
CA SER A 472 -4.86 -1.25 0.92
C SER A 472 -4.26 -2.64 0.98
N CYS A 473 -3.02 -2.77 0.50
CA CYS A 473 -2.21 -3.97 0.62
C CYS A 473 -0.95 -3.72 1.44
N ILE A 474 -0.40 -4.78 2.01
CA ILE A 474 0.87 -4.72 2.72
C ILE A 474 2.00 -4.50 1.72
N VAL A 475 2.96 -3.64 2.06
CA VAL A 475 4.16 -3.41 1.25
C VAL A 475 5.16 -4.54 1.49
N ILE A 476 4.99 -5.59 0.70
CA ILE A 476 5.87 -6.77 0.64
C ILE A 476 6.07 -7.17 -0.81
N ARG A 477 7.05 -8.02 -1.10
CA ARG A 477 7.39 -8.37 -2.49
C ARG A 477 7.56 -7.11 -3.35
N SER A 478 8.31 -6.14 -2.82
CA SER A 478 8.39 -4.78 -3.34
C SER A 478 9.84 -4.29 -3.35
N ALA A 479 10.08 -3.26 -4.14
CA ALA A 479 11.34 -2.52 -4.15
C ALA A 479 11.07 -1.03 -3.91
N TYR A 480 11.81 -0.44 -2.99
CA TYR A 480 11.96 1.00 -2.84
C TYR A 480 13.20 1.43 -3.64
N ILE A 481 13.05 2.37 -4.55
CA ILE A 481 14.13 2.81 -5.43
C ILE A 481 14.46 4.28 -5.14
N ALA A 482 15.71 4.54 -4.79
CA ALA A 482 16.27 5.87 -4.69
C ALA A 482 17.66 5.89 -5.36
N ASN A 483 17.97 6.97 -6.03
CA ASN A 483 19.27 7.14 -6.70
C ASN A 483 19.63 5.95 -7.62
N LYS A 484 18.64 5.41 -8.35
CA LYS A 484 18.79 4.24 -9.25
C LYS A 484 19.24 2.95 -8.56
N THR A 485 19.09 2.86 -7.25
CA THR A 485 19.35 1.66 -6.45
C THR A 485 18.03 1.14 -5.87
N ALA A 486 17.77 -0.13 -6.06
CA ALA A 486 16.64 -0.82 -5.46
C ALA A 486 17.01 -1.40 -4.09
N TYR A 487 16.16 -1.18 -3.12
CA TYR A 487 16.20 -1.72 -1.77
C TYR A 487 15.02 -2.66 -1.59
N ILE A 488 15.29 -3.95 -1.45
CA ILE A 488 14.29 -5.02 -1.38
C ILE A 488 14.38 -5.64 0.00
N GLN A 489 13.41 -5.33 0.86
CA GLN A 489 13.39 -5.86 2.21
C GLN A 489 12.51 -7.11 2.29
N ALA A 490 12.97 -8.11 3.02
CA ALA A 490 12.25 -9.37 3.22
C ALA A 490 12.51 -9.90 4.63
N GLY A 491 11.46 -10.40 5.28
CA GLY A 491 11.49 -10.95 6.63
C GLY A 491 10.93 -12.37 6.68
N ALA A 492 11.24 -13.05 7.77
CA ALA A 492 10.76 -14.38 8.08
C ALA A 492 10.09 -14.42 9.46
N GLY A 493 9.01 -15.19 9.58
CA GLY A 493 8.25 -15.34 10.82
C GLY A 493 8.92 -16.31 11.78
N VAL A 494 9.51 -15.81 12.84
CA VAL A 494 10.19 -16.62 13.86
C VAL A 494 9.22 -17.02 14.96
N VAL A 495 9.07 -18.33 15.13
CA VAL A 495 8.30 -18.99 16.19
C VAL A 495 9.21 -19.94 16.99
N PHE A 496 8.67 -20.58 18.02
CA PHE A 496 9.43 -21.47 18.90
C PHE A 496 10.20 -22.56 18.14
N ASP A 497 9.56 -23.22 17.18
CA ASP A 497 10.14 -24.33 16.40
C ASP A 497 10.93 -23.86 15.17
N SER A 498 11.12 -22.56 14.97
CA SER A 498 11.89 -22.04 13.84
C SER A 498 13.33 -22.50 13.86
N VAL A 499 13.82 -22.89 12.68
CA VAL A 499 15.23 -23.20 12.42
C VAL A 499 15.88 -21.96 11.83
N ALA A 500 16.82 -21.35 12.53
CA ALA A 500 17.37 -20.04 12.19
C ALA A 500 17.94 -19.94 10.75
N GLN A 501 18.60 -21.01 10.27
CA GLN A 501 19.09 -21.04 8.89
C GLN A 501 17.94 -21.08 7.88
N ALA A 502 16.87 -21.82 8.16
CA ALA A 502 15.71 -21.87 7.27
C ALA A 502 15.02 -20.49 7.17
N GLU A 503 14.95 -19.74 8.27
CA GLU A 503 14.40 -18.36 8.25
C GLU A 503 15.31 -17.41 7.44
N ALA A 504 16.64 -17.56 7.52
CA ALA A 504 17.57 -16.81 6.67
C ALA A 504 17.35 -17.13 5.17
N ASP A 505 17.20 -18.40 4.82
CA ASP A 505 16.93 -18.85 3.45
C ASP A 505 15.56 -18.37 2.95
N GLU A 506 14.56 -18.30 3.82
CA GLU A 506 13.23 -17.78 3.51
C GLU A 506 13.28 -16.31 3.11
N THR A 507 14.08 -15.47 3.79
CA THR A 507 14.21 -14.05 3.39
C THR A 507 14.75 -13.91 1.96
N ARG A 508 15.74 -14.73 1.57
CA ARG A 508 16.27 -14.75 0.19
C ARG A 508 15.20 -15.18 -0.80
N SER A 509 14.48 -16.23 -0.49
CA SER A 509 13.41 -16.75 -1.34
C SER A 509 12.32 -15.70 -1.56
N LYS A 510 11.94 -14.95 -0.51
CA LYS A 510 10.94 -13.88 -0.57
C LYS A 510 11.40 -12.67 -1.38
N ALA A 511 12.69 -12.33 -1.38
CA ALA A 511 13.26 -11.25 -2.18
C ALA A 511 13.44 -11.63 -3.66
N GLN A 512 13.61 -12.92 -3.95
CA GLN A 512 14.09 -13.43 -5.24
C GLN A 512 13.20 -13.04 -6.43
N ALA A 513 11.89 -12.99 -6.26
CA ALA A 513 10.96 -12.61 -7.32
C ALA A 513 11.20 -11.18 -7.82
N VAL A 514 11.41 -10.25 -6.90
CA VAL A 514 11.68 -8.83 -7.21
C VAL A 514 13.08 -8.67 -7.80
N ILE A 515 14.08 -9.35 -7.23
CA ILE A 515 15.45 -9.37 -7.75
C ILE A 515 15.45 -9.87 -9.20
N ASN A 516 14.82 -11.02 -9.48
CA ASN A 516 14.73 -11.58 -10.83
C ASN A 516 14.03 -10.64 -11.81
N ALA A 517 12.99 -9.95 -11.39
CA ALA A 517 12.29 -8.97 -12.22
C ALA A 517 13.21 -7.79 -12.60
N ILE A 518 13.97 -7.26 -11.64
CA ILE A 518 14.95 -6.19 -11.90
C ILE A 518 16.06 -6.67 -12.83
N VAL A 519 16.66 -7.82 -12.54
CA VAL A 519 17.74 -8.38 -13.36
C VAL A 519 17.27 -8.66 -14.80
N SER A 520 16.09 -9.29 -14.95
CA SER A 520 15.57 -9.62 -16.29
C SER A 520 15.13 -8.39 -17.08
N ALA A 521 14.68 -7.32 -16.42
CA ALA A 521 14.35 -6.06 -17.07
C ALA A 521 15.58 -5.34 -17.64
N HIS A 522 16.75 -5.58 -17.04
CA HIS A 522 18.01 -4.92 -17.41
C HIS A 522 19.02 -5.90 -18.05
N ALA A 523 18.62 -7.14 -18.36
CA ALA A 523 19.47 -8.06 -19.09
C ALA A 523 19.67 -7.55 -20.53
N SER A 524 20.92 -7.49 -20.99
CA SER A 524 21.22 -7.23 -22.38
C SER A 524 20.52 -8.29 -23.23
N THR A 525 19.63 -7.90 -24.13
CA THR A 525 19.20 -8.74 -25.24
C THR A 525 20.39 -8.90 -26.18
N ALA A 526 21.33 -9.78 -25.83
CA ALA A 526 22.23 -10.32 -26.82
C ALA A 526 21.33 -11.07 -27.82
N VAL A 527 21.07 -10.44 -28.95
CA VAL A 527 20.49 -11.06 -30.13
C VAL A 527 21.37 -12.25 -30.42
N LYS A 528 20.88 -13.46 -30.16
CA LYS A 528 21.42 -14.65 -30.78
C LYS A 528 21.01 -14.55 -32.25
N GLU A 529 21.95 -14.11 -33.10
CA GLU A 529 21.91 -14.35 -34.53
C GLU A 529 21.95 -15.85 -34.81
#